data_c95fc9e06c2524b8b5709e0924744166
#
_entry.id   c95fc9e06c2524b8b5709e0924744166
#
_cell.length_a   1.000
_cell.length_b   1.000
_cell.length_c   1.000
_cell.angle_alpha   90.00
_cell.angle_beta   90.00
_cell.angle_gamma   90.00
#
_symmetry.space_group_name_H-M   'P 1'
#
loop_
_entity.id
_entity.type
_entity.pdbx_description
1 polymer ?
#
loop_
_entity_poly.entity_id
_entity_poly.type
_entity_poly.pdbx_seq_one_letter_code
_entity_poly.pdbx_strand_id
1 'polypeptide(L)'
;MIKIGKDLSKFSVKSEKPSTKDELTSIIENRMRKYGNECDMNDIDISLITDMTHLFFGSEFNGNISKWDTSHVTDMSYMFAWSSFNRDISEWDVSNVNSMNCMFTHAEFNQPIGDWDVKNVRNMSWMFSESKFNQDISRWKTGRFANLVNMFFDCPIKEVYKMK
;
A
#
# COMPACT_ATOMS: atom_id res chain seq x y z
N MET A 1 -21.23 -46.67 -10.08
CA MET A 1 -20.11 -45.67 -10.22
C MET A 1 -20.76 -44.30 -10.40
N ILE A 2 -20.96 -43.57 -9.32
CA ILE A 2 -21.66 -42.26 -9.34
C ILE A 2 -20.58 -41.17 -9.53
N LYS A 3 -20.58 -40.50 -10.69
CA LYS A 3 -19.74 -39.32 -10.95
C LYS A 3 -20.37 -38.14 -10.23
N ILE A 4 -19.78 -37.72 -9.10
CA ILE A 4 -20.12 -36.45 -8.46
C ILE A 4 -19.26 -35.38 -9.14
N GLY A 5 -19.77 -34.82 -10.24
CA GLY A 5 -19.29 -33.57 -10.80
C GLY A 5 -19.79 -32.43 -9.91
N LYS A 6 -18.99 -31.98 -8.94
CA LYS A 6 -19.28 -30.73 -8.25
C LYS A 6 -19.00 -29.58 -9.23
N ASP A 7 -20.06 -29.01 -9.76
CA ASP A 7 -20.02 -27.73 -10.48
C ASP A 7 -19.59 -26.63 -9.50
N LEU A 8 -18.29 -26.30 -9.52
CA LEU A 8 -17.69 -25.26 -8.68
C LEU A 8 -17.96 -23.85 -9.23
N SER A 9 -18.68 -23.71 -10.36
CA SER A 9 -18.96 -22.42 -11.00
C SER A 9 -20.05 -21.60 -10.28
N LYS A 10 -20.71 -22.12 -9.24
CA LYS A 10 -21.82 -21.47 -8.53
C LYS A 10 -21.45 -20.78 -7.22
N PHE A 11 -20.21 -20.82 -6.78
CA PHE A 11 -19.76 -19.97 -5.68
C PHE A 11 -19.16 -18.69 -6.26
N SER A 12 -20.00 -17.78 -6.72
CA SER A 12 -19.65 -16.38 -6.78
C SER A 12 -19.34 -15.94 -5.34
N VAL A 13 -18.06 -15.90 -4.99
CA VAL A 13 -17.64 -15.23 -3.76
C VAL A 13 -18.08 -13.79 -3.93
N LYS A 14 -19.09 -13.36 -3.17
CA LYS A 14 -19.57 -11.98 -3.20
C LYS A 14 -18.36 -11.13 -2.81
N SER A 15 -17.85 -10.32 -3.73
CA SER A 15 -16.74 -9.41 -3.47
C SER A 15 -17.09 -8.58 -2.22
N GLU A 16 -16.23 -8.58 -1.23
CA GLU A 16 -16.39 -7.71 -0.07
C GLU A 16 -16.12 -6.28 -0.52
N LYS A 17 -17.08 -5.39 -0.30
CA LYS A 17 -17.00 -3.97 -0.68
C LYS A 17 -17.19 -3.09 0.55
N PRO A 18 -16.13 -2.84 1.33
CA PRO A 18 -16.19 -1.94 2.47
C PRO A 18 -16.50 -0.51 2.02
N SER A 19 -17.33 0.19 2.80
CA SER A 19 -17.68 1.59 2.59
C SER A 19 -16.89 2.54 3.50
N THR A 20 -16.24 1.99 4.52
CA THR A 20 -15.43 2.74 5.48
C THR A 20 -14.10 2.05 5.73
N LYS A 21 -13.13 2.81 6.24
CA LYS A 21 -11.84 2.26 6.68
C LYS A 21 -11.99 1.22 7.78
N ASP A 22 -12.88 1.43 8.73
CA ASP A 22 -13.11 0.49 9.84
C ASP A 22 -13.65 -0.86 9.34
N GLU A 23 -14.56 -0.84 8.36
CA GLU A 23 -15.03 -2.06 7.70
C GLU A 23 -13.88 -2.77 6.96
N LEU A 24 -13.07 -2.03 6.20
CA LEU A 24 -11.90 -2.58 5.52
C LEU A 24 -10.92 -3.20 6.52
N THR A 25 -10.59 -2.50 7.59
CA THR A 25 -9.70 -2.99 8.65
C THR A 25 -10.23 -4.30 9.26
N SER A 26 -11.52 -4.34 9.57
CA SER A 26 -12.16 -5.55 10.10
C SER A 26 -12.08 -6.74 9.14
N ILE A 27 -12.28 -6.51 7.84
CA ILE A 27 -12.14 -7.54 6.80
C ILE A 27 -10.70 -8.05 6.74
N ILE A 28 -9.71 -7.15 6.69
CA ILE A 28 -8.29 -7.48 6.66
C ILE A 28 -7.90 -8.34 7.86
N GLU A 29 -8.23 -7.91 9.08
CA GLU A 29 -7.91 -8.64 10.31
C GLU A 29 -8.54 -10.04 10.33
N ASN A 30 -9.80 -10.17 9.89
CA ASN A 30 -10.48 -11.45 9.81
C ASN A 30 -9.82 -12.39 8.78
N ARG A 31 -9.39 -11.85 7.61
CA ARG A 31 -8.69 -12.62 6.60
C ARG A 31 -7.32 -13.07 7.06
N MET A 32 -6.53 -12.17 7.68
CA MET A 32 -5.22 -12.52 8.26
C MET A 32 -5.36 -13.60 9.33
N ARG A 33 -6.35 -13.49 10.22
CA ARG A 33 -6.63 -14.51 11.26
C ARG A 33 -6.99 -15.87 10.65
N LYS A 34 -7.73 -15.88 9.53
CA LYS A 34 -8.25 -17.11 8.90
C LYS A 34 -7.26 -17.76 7.94
N TYR A 35 -6.52 -16.95 7.17
CA TYR A 35 -5.71 -17.41 6.04
C TYR A 35 -4.22 -17.09 6.19
N GLY A 36 -3.82 -16.40 7.28
CA GLY A 36 -2.44 -15.99 7.54
C GLY A 36 -2.03 -14.68 6.87
N ASN A 37 -0.83 -14.22 7.21
CA ASN A 37 -0.31 -12.91 6.83
C ASN A 37 0.06 -12.77 5.35
N GLU A 38 0.17 -13.89 4.61
CA GLU A 38 0.50 -13.94 3.18
C GLU A 38 -0.74 -14.05 2.27
N CYS A 39 -1.97 -13.91 2.82
CA CYS A 39 -3.19 -14.13 2.08
C CYS A 39 -3.39 -13.12 0.95
N ASP A 40 -4.02 -13.57 -0.15
CA ASP A 40 -4.44 -12.70 -1.25
C ASP A 40 -5.72 -11.94 -0.86
N MET A 41 -5.72 -10.63 -1.06
CA MET A 41 -6.84 -9.72 -0.77
C MET A 41 -7.29 -8.93 -2.01
N ASN A 42 -6.87 -9.33 -3.21
CA ASN A 42 -7.20 -8.62 -4.45
C ASN A 42 -8.68 -8.71 -4.85
N ASP A 43 -9.46 -9.56 -4.21
CA ASP A 43 -10.90 -9.69 -4.41
C ASP A 43 -11.72 -8.72 -3.53
N ILE A 44 -11.10 -7.95 -2.65
CA ILE A 44 -11.75 -6.88 -1.89
C ILE A 44 -11.90 -5.66 -2.80
N ASP A 45 -13.13 -5.20 -3.02
CA ASP A 45 -13.42 -3.98 -3.76
C ASP A 45 -13.28 -2.75 -2.85
N ILE A 46 -12.14 -2.07 -2.94
CA ILE A 46 -11.83 -0.89 -2.11
C ILE A 46 -12.21 0.45 -2.78
N SER A 47 -12.95 0.44 -3.88
CA SER A 47 -13.26 1.64 -4.68
C SER A 47 -14.00 2.76 -3.93
N LEU A 48 -14.51 2.50 -2.72
CA LEU A 48 -15.14 3.52 -1.86
C LEU A 48 -14.19 4.05 -0.78
N ILE A 49 -12.97 3.55 -0.70
CA ILE A 49 -12.01 3.91 0.36
C ILE A 49 -11.15 5.07 -0.11
N THR A 50 -11.18 6.17 0.62
CA THR A 50 -10.37 7.38 0.36
C THR A 50 -9.29 7.61 1.39
N ASP A 51 -9.39 6.99 2.57
CA ASP A 51 -8.45 7.05 3.69
C ASP A 51 -7.88 5.66 3.99
N MET A 52 -6.56 5.52 3.83
CA MET A 52 -5.81 4.30 4.17
C MET A 52 -4.79 4.53 5.30
N THR A 53 -4.97 5.59 6.08
CA THR A 53 -4.04 5.90 7.17
C THR A 53 -3.95 4.75 8.16
N HIS A 54 -2.71 4.34 8.50
CA HIS A 54 -2.40 3.29 9.48
C HIS A 54 -2.95 1.87 9.16
N LEU A 55 -3.45 1.61 7.94
CA LEU A 55 -4.17 0.36 7.61
C LEU A 55 -3.38 -0.92 7.93
N PHE A 56 -2.06 -0.90 7.74
CA PHE A 56 -1.12 -2.00 8.06
C PHE A 56 -0.01 -1.55 9.02
N PHE A 57 -0.26 -0.53 9.84
CA PHE A 57 0.72 -0.03 10.81
C PHE A 57 1.14 -1.14 11.80
N GLY A 58 2.44 -1.39 11.91
CA GLY A 58 3.01 -2.42 12.79
C GLY A 58 2.60 -3.85 12.43
N SER A 59 2.05 -4.08 11.23
CA SER A 59 1.49 -5.35 10.81
C SER A 59 2.54 -6.29 10.22
N GLU A 60 2.40 -7.59 10.49
CA GLU A 60 3.14 -8.65 9.81
C GLU A 60 2.54 -9.04 8.45
N PHE A 61 1.50 -8.34 7.99
CA PHE A 61 0.90 -8.62 6.69
C PHE A 61 1.91 -8.45 5.56
N ASN A 62 2.04 -9.49 4.75
CA ASN A 62 2.85 -9.49 3.54
C ASN A 62 2.15 -10.25 2.40
N GLY A 63 0.82 -10.11 2.31
CA GLY A 63 -0.02 -10.71 1.29
C GLY A 63 -0.16 -9.87 0.04
N ASN A 64 -0.98 -10.33 -0.90
CA ASN A 64 -1.13 -9.71 -2.20
C ASN A 64 -2.31 -8.73 -2.24
N ILE A 65 -2.01 -7.46 -2.51
CA ILE A 65 -2.94 -6.35 -2.68
C ILE A 65 -2.63 -5.54 -3.94
N SER A 66 -1.88 -6.12 -4.89
CA SER A 66 -1.38 -5.43 -6.09
C SER A 66 -2.48 -4.91 -7.02
N LYS A 67 -3.70 -5.50 -6.95
CA LYS A 67 -4.83 -5.13 -7.81
C LYS A 67 -5.86 -4.21 -7.11
N TRP A 68 -5.54 -3.70 -5.95
CA TRP A 68 -6.41 -2.72 -5.30
C TRP A 68 -6.53 -1.45 -6.14
N ASP A 69 -7.76 -1.01 -6.39
CA ASP A 69 -8.02 0.27 -7.05
C ASP A 69 -7.83 1.42 -6.05
N THR A 70 -6.63 1.99 -6.08
CA THR A 70 -6.22 3.09 -5.18
C THR A 70 -6.50 4.48 -5.77
N SER A 71 -7.12 4.57 -6.95
CA SER A 71 -7.34 5.84 -7.66
C SER A 71 -8.19 6.86 -6.88
N HIS A 72 -8.95 6.42 -5.88
CA HIS A 72 -9.79 7.27 -5.02
C HIS A 72 -9.13 7.64 -3.70
N VAL A 73 -7.96 7.08 -3.40
CA VAL A 73 -7.26 7.29 -2.12
C VAL A 73 -6.61 8.67 -2.10
N THR A 74 -6.81 9.39 -1.00
CA THR A 74 -6.25 10.73 -0.79
C THR A 74 -5.23 10.80 0.33
N ASP A 75 -5.24 9.84 1.27
CA ASP A 75 -4.29 9.79 2.39
C ASP A 75 -3.81 8.36 2.64
N MET A 76 -2.48 8.18 2.55
CA MET A 76 -1.77 6.93 2.84
C MET A 76 -0.77 7.08 4.00
N SER A 77 -0.96 8.10 4.85
CA SER A 77 -0.04 8.36 5.95
C SER A 77 0.05 7.16 6.90
N TYR A 78 1.27 6.79 7.27
CA TYR A 78 1.57 5.66 8.17
C TYR A 78 1.06 4.28 7.70
N MET A 79 0.59 4.14 6.46
CA MET A 79 -0.10 2.92 6.00
C MET A 79 0.69 1.64 6.26
N PHE A 80 1.99 1.65 6.01
CA PHE A 80 2.90 0.52 6.19
C PHE A 80 4.03 0.81 7.19
N ALA A 81 3.91 1.85 8.00
CA ALA A 81 4.94 2.14 8.98
C ALA A 81 5.12 0.97 9.97
N TRP A 82 6.38 0.60 10.26
CA TRP A 82 6.74 -0.53 11.13
C TRP A 82 6.24 -1.90 10.66
N SER A 83 5.93 -2.04 9.36
CA SER A 83 5.36 -3.29 8.82
C SER A 83 6.39 -4.18 8.12
N SER A 84 6.04 -5.47 8.03
CA SER A 84 6.79 -6.45 7.23
C SER A 84 6.41 -6.44 5.74
N PHE A 85 5.50 -5.55 5.32
CA PHE A 85 5.01 -5.53 3.95
C PHE A 85 6.11 -5.23 2.94
N ASN A 86 6.29 -6.13 1.96
CA ASN A 86 7.28 -6.00 0.89
C ASN A 86 6.79 -6.64 -0.42
N ARG A 87 5.52 -6.45 -0.79
CA ARG A 87 4.95 -6.91 -2.06
C ARG A 87 4.88 -5.80 -3.08
N ASP A 88 4.85 -6.18 -4.34
CA ASP A 88 4.76 -5.26 -5.47
C ASP A 88 3.42 -4.51 -5.47
N ILE A 89 3.52 -3.18 -5.48
CA ILE A 89 2.43 -2.22 -5.57
C ILE A 89 2.75 -1.14 -6.61
N SER A 90 3.63 -1.44 -7.56
CA SER A 90 4.08 -0.51 -8.61
C SER A 90 2.94 0.03 -9.47
N GLU A 91 1.88 -0.78 -9.66
CA GLU A 91 0.71 -0.45 -10.48
C GLU A 91 -0.36 0.38 -9.75
N TRP A 92 -0.15 0.72 -8.47
CA TRP A 92 -1.11 1.56 -7.76
C TRP A 92 -1.19 2.96 -8.34
N ASP A 93 -2.41 3.43 -8.57
CA ASP A 93 -2.65 4.83 -8.92
C ASP A 93 -2.64 5.70 -7.66
N VAL A 94 -1.58 6.48 -7.51
CA VAL A 94 -1.40 7.40 -6.37
C VAL A 94 -1.61 8.86 -6.77
N SER A 95 -2.10 9.12 -7.98
CA SER A 95 -2.21 10.47 -8.55
C SER A 95 -3.14 11.41 -7.76
N ASN A 96 -4.06 10.86 -6.96
CA ASN A 96 -4.97 11.64 -6.11
C ASN A 96 -4.50 11.73 -4.64
N VAL A 97 -3.38 11.09 -4.29
CA VAL A 97 -2.86 11.10 -2.91
C VAL A 97 -2.27 12.47 -2.57
N ASN A 98 -2.69 13.01 -1.43
CA ASN A 98 -2.20 14.28 -0.90
C ASN A 98 -1.13 14.09 0.19
N SER A 99 -1.18 12.97 0.94
CA SER A 99 -0.25 12.69 2.02
C SER A 99 0.23 11.25 2.00
N MET A 100 1.56 11.10 2.11
CA MET A 100 2.29 9.85 2.31
C MET A 100 3.25 10.00 3.51
N ASN A 101 2.87 10.85 4.49
CA ASN A 101 3.69 11.07 5.68
C ASN A 101 3.96 9.75 6.41
N CYS A 102 5.23 9.45 6.68
CA CYS A 102 5.66 8.22 7.38
C CYS A 102 5.17 6.90 6.74
N MET A 103 4.75 6.87 5.46
CA MET A 103 4.09 5.70 4.87
C MET A 103 4.88 4.40 5.03
N PHE A 104 6.21 4.45 4.92
CA PHE A 104 7.12 3.31 5.03
C PHE A 104 8.19 3.49 6.11
N THR A 105 7.97 4.36 7.09
CA THR A 105 8.90 4.54 8.21
C THR A 105 9.13 3.21 8.93
N HIS A 106 10.40 2.83 9.17
CA HIS A 106 10.81 1.56 9.78
C HIS A 106 10.26 0.29 9.08
N ALA A 107 9.88 0.38 7.80
CA ALA A 107 9.30 -0.75 7.06
C ALA A 107 10.34 -1.59 6.32
N GLU A 108 10.01 -2.87 6.07
CA GLU A 108 10.80 -3.77 5.24
C GLU A 108 10.63 -3.51 3.72
N PHE A 109 9.78 -2.55 3.34
CA PHE A 109 9.41 -2.27 1.95
C PHE A 109 10.60 -1.84 1.09
N ASN A 110 10.83 -2.57 -0.01
CA ASN A 110 11.88 -2.27 -0.99
C ASN A 110 11.47 -2.68 -2.42
N GLN A 111 10.23 -2.38 -2.84
CA GLN A 111 9.74 -2.67 -4.19
C GLN A 111 9.80 -1.44 -5.10
N PRO A 112 9.89 -1.63 -6.44
CA PRO A 112 9.99 -0.53 -7.38
C PRO A 112 8.68 0.27 -7.42
N ILE A 113 8.78 1.56 -7.15
CA ILE A 113 7.66 2.52 -7.20
C ILE A 113 8.05 3.79 -7.96
N GLY A 114 9.08 3.71 -8.80
CA GLY A 114 9.63 4.86 -9.53
C GLY A 114 8.68 5.48 -10.55
N ASP A 115 7.62 4.76 -10.95
CA ASP A 115 6.62 5.21 -11.91
C ASP A 115 5.38 5.86 -11.28
N TRP A 116 5.31 5.92 -9.95
CA TRP A 116 4.21 6.60 -9.27
C TRP A 116 4.12 8.10 -9.63
N ASP A 117 2.93 8.58 -9.97
CA ASP A 117 2.66 10.00 -10.18
C ASP A 117 2.41 10.72 -8.84
N VAL A 118 3.48 11.25 -8.27
CA VAL A 118 3.47 11.90 -6.94
C VAL A 118 3.30 13.43 -7.01
N LYS A 119 2.94 13.99 -8.17
CA LYS A 119 2.87 15.46 -8.37
C LYS A 119 1.91 16.18 -7.44
N ASN A 120 0.86 15.49 -6.97
CA ASN A 120 -0.16 16.05 -6.10
C ASN A 120 0.14 15.81 -4.60
N VAL A 121 1.16 15.01 -4.27
CA VAL A 121 1.52 14.73 -2.88
C VAL A 121 2.14 15.97 -2.25
N ARG A 122 1.55 16.43 -1.15
CA ARG A 122 1.96 17.63 -0.41
C ARG A 122 2.80 17.31 0.82
N ASN A 123 2.71 16.09 1.33
CA ASN A 123 3.46 15.68 2.51
C ASN A 123 4.02 14.27 2.32
N MET A 124 5.36 14.18 2.24
CA MET A 124 6.15 12.94 2.23
C MET A 124 7.20 12.95 3.34
N SER A 125 7.01 13.78 4.38
CA SER A 125 7.97 13.83 5.49
C SER A 125 8.09 12.47 6.17
N TRP A 126 9.33 12.05 6.45
CA TRP A 126 9.67 10.77 7.07
C TRP A 126 9.24 9.52 6.28
N MET A 127 8.85 9.63 5.00
CA MET A 127 8.21 8.55 4.24
C MET A 127 9.02 7.25 4.23
N PHE A 128 10.35 7.34 4.10
CA PHE A 128 11.26 6.18 4.07
C PHE A 128 12.27 6.21 5.22
N SER A 129 12.01 7.00 6.26
CA SER A 129 12.91 7.08 7.41
C SER A 129 13.11 5.71 8.04
N GLU A 130 14.39 5.34 8.28
CA GLU A 130 14.79 4.08 8.94
C GLU A 130 14.23 2.80 8.27
N SER A 131 13.86 2.90 6.98
CA SER A 131 13.34 1.77 6.20
C SER A 131 14.42 1.00 5.44
N LYS A 132 14.04 -0.08 4.76
CA LYS A 132 14.93 -0.84 3.86
C LYS A 132 14.93 -0.32 2.41
N PHE A 133 14.24 0.78 2.13
CA PHE A 133 14.01 1.26 0.78
C PHE A 133 15.29 1.69 0.07
N ASN A 134 15.56 1.11 -1.12
CA ASN A 134 16.71 1.43 -1.96
C ASN A 134 16.38 1.24 -3.45
N GLN A 135 15.24 1.77 -3.91
CA GLN A 135 14.81 1.71 -5.31
C GLN A 135 14.91 3.08 -5.97
N ASP A 136 14.97 3.09 -7.30
CA ASP A 136 15.11 4.30 -8.10
C ASP A 136 13.78 5.09 -8.17
N ILE A 137 13.77 6.27 -7.57
CA ILE A 137 12.68 7.25 -7.63
C ILE A 137 13.16 8.60 -8.22
N SER A 138 14.27 8.60 -8.98
CA SER A 138 14.83 9.81 -9.58
C SER A 138 13.89 10.52 -10.57
N ARG A 139 12.88 9.79 -11.06
CA ARG A 139 11.84 10.32 -11.97
C ARG A 139 10.68 11.03 -11.27
N TRP A 140 10.57 10.92 -9.96
CA TRP A 140 9.48 11.56 -9.23
C TRP A 140 9.53 13.09 -9.37
N LYS A 141 8.38 13.68 -9.67
CA LYS A 141 8.17 15.11 -9.75
C LYS A 141 7.18 15.52 -8.69
N THR A 142 7.66 16.20 -7.67
CA THR A 142 6.84 16.69 -6.55
C THR A 142 6.33 18.10 -6.80
N GLY A 143 5.24 18.47 -6.14
CA GLY A 143 4.79 19.87 -6.11
C GLY A 143 5.84 20.78 -5.44
N ARG A 144 5.88 22.05 -5.87
CA ARG A 144 6.89 23.05 -5.38
C ARG A 144 6.96 23.18 -3.85
N PHE A 145 5.87 22.93 -3.16
CA PHE A 145 5.76 23.09 -1.72
C PHE A 145 5.54 21.77 -0.98
N ALA A 146 5.92 20.65 -1.60
CA ALA A 146 5.86 19.36 -0.93
C ALA A 146 6.78 19.34 0.30
N ASN A 147 6.27 18.85 1.42
CA ASN A 147 7.06 18.64 2.63
C ASN A 147 7.85 17.33 2.50
N LEU A 148 9.18 17.44 2.44
CA LEU A 148 10.11 16.31 2.30
C LEU A 148 11.03 16.18 3.52
N VAL A 149 10.69 16.79 4.66
CA VAL A 149 11.51 16.79 5.88
C VAL A 149 11.80 15.35 6.29
N ASN A 150 13.08 15.03 6.45
CA ASN A 150 13.57 13.72 6.89
C ASN A 150 13.06 12.52 6.08
N MET A 151 12.63 12.73 4.83
CA MET A 151 12.06 11.67 3.98
C MET A 151 12.96 10.43 3.89
N PHE A 152 14.28 10.61 3.93
CA PHE A 152 15.29 9.56 3.82
C PHE A 152 16.21 9.50 5.05
N PHE A 153 15.74 9.91 6.22
CA PHE A 153 16.55 9.85 7.44
C PHE A 153 16.90 8.38 7.74
N ASP A 154 18.19 8.09 7.88
CA ASP A 154 18.74 6.73 8.09
C ASP A 154 18.18 5.66 7.11
N CYS A 155 18.03 6.05 5.84
CA CYS A 155 17.53 5.21 4.75
C CYS A 155 18.69 4.83 3.81
N PRO A 156 18.84 3.55 3.38
CA PRO A 156 19.97 3.10 2.57
C PRO A 156 19.89 3.54 1.09
N ILE A 157 18.91 4.34 0.70
CA ILE A 157 18.71 4.78 -0.69
C ILE A 157 19.96 5.46 -1.25
N LYS A 158 20.41 5.05 -2.43
CA LYS A 158 21.55 5.66 -3.12
C LYS A 158 21.21 7.08 -3.58
N GLU A 159 22.19 7.99 -3.51
CA GLU A 159 21.99 9.39 -3.94
C GLU A 159 21.50 9.52 -5.39
N VAL A 160 21.98 8.64 -6.29
CA VAL A 160 21.56 8.63 -7.71
C VAL A 160 20.10 8.22 -7.93
N TYR A 161 19.48 7.59 -6.93
CA TYR A 161 18.09 7.13 -6.97
C TYR A 161 17.10 8.14 -6.37
N LYS A 162 17.61 9.16 -5.68
CA LYS A 162 16.75 10.22 -5.12
C LYS A 162 16.23 11.15 -6.21
N MET A 163 15.05 11.67 -6.02
CA MET A 163 14.51 12.74 -6.86
C MET A 163 15.39 14.00 -6.79
N LYS A 164 15.39 14.78 -7.86
CA LYS A 164 16.17 16.02 -8.01
C LYS A 164 15.29 17.25 -7.89
#